data_1cc320a3abf1a49885f8c1c2340c227d
#
_entry.id   1cc320a3abf1a49885f8c1c2340c227d
#
_cell.length_a   1.000
_cell.length_b   1.000
_cell.length_c   1.000
_cell.angle_alpha   90.00
_cell.angle_beta   90.00
_cell.angle_gamma   90.00
#
_symmetry.space_group_name_H-M   'P 1'
#
loop_
_entity.id
_entity.type
_entity.pdbx_description
1 polymer ?
#
loop_
_entity_poly.entity_id
_entity_poly.type
_entity_poly.pdbx_seq_one_letter_code
_entity_poly.pdbx_strand_id
1 'polypeptide(L)'
;MTLHVEIINPYPATTVKDLLETKLLIPRKIRHFLRTKKHVLINGKTINWQSPVEKGDKISLTFDTEDYPEKIIPMGNASLVEPLYEDQHLIVVNKPEGMKTHGNEPTEIALLNHVSAYCGQTCYVVHRLDMETSGAVLFAKNPFILPILNRLLEDKKIQRQYCALAEGKFQTKETVYKDKIGRDRHDRRKRVVDPRKGQVAYTTITRLKAFKGASLVNCQLKTGRTHQIRVHLAHHGHAILGDPLYSHRPASRLMLHAHTLSFTHPLTLDKITVKANSDSFEQGLRNHK
;
A
#
# COMPACT_ATOMS: atom_id res chain seq x y z
N MET A 1 -11.09 -11.31 20.40
CA MET A 1 -12.33 -10.58 20.07
C MET A 1 -12.97 -11.24 18.85
N THR A 2 -14.29 -11.54 18.90
CA THR A 2 -15.02 -12.09 17.74
C THR A 2 -15.12 -11.01 16.66
N LEU A 3 -14.77 -11.33 15.42
CA LEU A 3 -14.87 -10.41 14.29
C LEU A 3 -16.15 -10.70 13.51
N HIS A 4 -17.05 -9.71 13.44
CA HIS A 4 -18.26 -9.76 12.61
C HIS A 4 -18.05 -8.91 11.36
N VAL A 5 -18.34 -9.51 10.20
CA VAL A 5 -18.23 -8.85 8.90
C VAL A 5 -19.56 -8.96 8.17
N GLU A 6 -20.12 -7.83 7.78
CA GLU A 6 -21.30 -7.76 6.93
C GLU A 6 -20.94 -7.13 5.59
N ILE A 7 -21.34 -7.78 4.50
CA ILE A 7 -21.05 -7.35 3.13
C ILE A 7 -22.34 -7.48 2.31
N ILE A 8 -22.65 -6.48 1.51
CA ILE A 8 -23.60 -6.64 0.42
C ILE A 8 -22.82 -7.17 -0.78
N ASN A 9 -23.20 -8.35 -1.28
CA ASN A 9 -22.48 -8.99 -2.39
C ASN A 9 -22.42 -8.09 -3.62
N PRO A 10 -21.25 -7.56 -4.00
CA PRO A 10 -21.13 -6.69 -5.17
C PRO A 10 -20.90 -7.50 -6.45
N TYR A 11 -20.60 -8.80 -6.33
CA TYR A 11 -20.20 -9.68 -7.43
C TYR A 11 -21.42 -10.30 -8.13
N PRO A 12 -21.27 -10.70 -9.41
CA PRO A 12 -22.27 -11.54 -10.07
C PRO A 12 -22.56 -12.83 -9.29
N ALA A 13 -23.67 -13.47 -9.60
CA ALA A 13 -24.08 -14.75 -9.02
C ALA A 13 -22.92 -15.78 -9.00
N THR A 14 -22.71 -16.39 -7.86
CA THR A 14 -21.68 -17.44 -7.65
C THR A 14 -22.11 -18.32 -6.48
N THR A 15 -21.41 -19.43 -6.21
CA THR A 15 -21.72 -20.24 -5.03
C THR A 15 -21.10 -19.60 -3.76
N VAL A 16 -21.68 -19.89 -2.58
CA VAL A 16 -21.09 -19.48 -1.29
C VAL A 16 -19.64 -19.93 -1.21
N LYS A 17 -19.35 -21.17 -1.59
CA LYS A 17 -17.98 -21.71 -1.58
C LYS A 17 -17.04 -20.86 -2.43
N ASP A 18 -17.41 -20.59 -3.67
CA ASP A 18 -16.55 -19.86 -4.61
C ASP A 18 -16.36 -18.40 -4.18
N LEU A 19 -17.41 -17.75 -3.69
CA LEU A 19 -17.35 -16.41 -3.12
C LEU A 19 -16.31 -16.34 -1.98
N LEU A 20 -16.42 -17.23 -0.98
CA LEU A 20 -15.50 -17.24 0.16
C LEU A 20 -14.06 -17.59 -0.24
N GLU A 21 -13.88 -18.45 -1.24
CA GLU A 21 -12.57 -18.93 -1.67
C GLU A 21 -11.87 -17.95 -2.62
N THR A 22 -12.56 -17.49 -3.66
CA THR A 22 -11.93 -16.76 -4.76
C THR A 22 -12.06 -15.25 -4.66
N LYS A 23 -13.15 -14.74 -4.07
CA LYS A 23 -13.38 -13.30 -3.90
C LYS A 23 -12.94 -12.80 -2.53
N LEU A 24 -13.32 -13.50 -1.48
CA LEU A 24 -13.00 -13.11 -0.11
C LEU A 24 -11.69 -13.73 0.40
N LEU A 25 -11.07 -14.65 -0.36
CA LEU A 25 -9.77 -15.27 -0.09
C LEU A 25 -9.63 -15.85 1.33
N ILE A 26 -10.74 -16.34 1.89
CA ILE A 26 -10.74 -16.91 3.23
C ILE A 26 -9.97 -18.24 3.22
N PRO A 27 -8.98 -18.44 4.11
CA PRO A 27 -8.19 -19.65 4.17
C PRO A 27 -9.04 -20.92 4.37
N ARG A 28 -8.62 -22.05 3.75
CA ARG A 28 -9.35 -23.33 3.80
C ARG A 28 -9.73 -23.75 5.21
N LYS A 29 -8.80 -23.61 6.17
CA LYS A 29 -9.05 -23.95 7.59
C LYS A 29 -10.19 -23.12 8.18
N ILE A 30 -10.17 -21.81 7.96
CA ILE A 30 -11.22 -20.90 8.46
C ILE A 30 -12.55 -21.19 7.77
N ARG A 31 -12.57 -21.44 6.46
CA ARG A 31 -13.80 -21.85 5.74
C ARG A 31 -14.41 -23.14 6.31
N HIS A 32 -13.57 -24.08 6.73
CA HIS A 32 -14.05 -25.29 7.40
C HIS A 32 -14.79 -24.94 8.71
N PHE A 33 -14.21 -24.09 9.54
CA PHE A 33 -14.86 -23.67 10.80
C PHE A 33 -16.12 -22.85 10.56
N LEU A 34 -16.11 -21.90 9.65
CA LEU A 34 -17.30 -21.14 9.25
C LEU A 34 -18.45 -22.07 8.85
N ARG A 35 -18.15 -23.17 8.14
CA ARG A 35 -19.16 -24.16 7.74
C ARG A 35 -19.68 -24.98 8.91
N THR A 36 -18.80 -25.53 9.71
CA THR A 36 -19.18 -26.42 10.82
C THR A 36 -19.94 -25.70 11.94
N LYS A 37 -19.56 -24.44 12.20
CA LYS A 37 -20.20 -23.59 13.20
C LYS A 37 -21.41 -22.83 12.66
N LYS A 38 -21.74 -22.96 11.37
CA LYS A 38 -22.82 -22.20 10.68
C LYS A 38 -22.65 -20.68 10.78
N HIS A 39 -21.42 -20.20 10.75
CA HIS A 39 -21.05 -18.78 10.88
C HIS A 39 -21.09 -18.01 9.55
N VAL A 40 -21.77 -18.53 8.53
CA VAL A 40 -22.08 -17.86 7.28
C VAL A 40 -23.57 -17.79 7.12
N LEU A 41 -24.11 -16.57 7.06
CA LEU A 41 -25.51 -16.33 6.81
C LEU A 41 -25.66 -15.54 5.51
N ILE A 42 -26.61 -15.94 4.68
CA ILE A 42 -27.03 -15.19 3.51
C ILE A 42 -28.48 -14.72 3.76
N ASN A 43 -28.68 -13.39 3.73
CA ASN A 43 -29.96 -12.77 4.08
C ASN A 43 -30.51 -13.27 5.43
N GLY A 44 -29.62 -13.43 6.42
CA GLY A 44 -29.96 -13.89 7.77
C GLY A 44 -30.20 -15.40 7.91
N LYS A 45 -30.03 -16.19 6.88
CA LYS A 45 -30.29 -17.65 6.87
C LYS A 45 -29.01 -18.43 6.59
N THR A 46 -28.87 -19.59 7.26
CA THR A 46 -27.85 -20.58 6.88
C THR A 46 -28.24 -21.24 5.56
N ILE A 47 -27.26 -21.43 4.68
CA ILE A 47 -27.51 -21.95 3.34
C ILE A 47 -26.46 -22.99 2.98
N ASN A 48 -26.77 -23.87 2.02
CA ASN A 48 -25.80 -24.83 1.50
C ASN A 48 -24.70 -24.09 0.73
N TRP A 49 -23.45 -24.49 0.90
CA TRP A 49 -22.29 -23.85 0.29
C TRP A 49 -22.20 -23.99 -1.24
N GLN A 50 -22.99 -24.89 -1.82
CA GLN A 50 -23.18 -25.00 -3.27
C GLN A 50 -24.34 -24.13 -3.79
N SER A 51 -25.14 -23.53 -2.88
CA SER A 51 -26.22 -22.65 -3.28
C SER A 51 -25.70 -21.34 -3.87
N PRO A 52 -26.43 -20.74 -4.81
CA PRO A 52 -26.08 -19.45 -5.38
C PRO A 52 -26.20 -18.33 -4.33
N VAL A 53 -25.32 -17.35 -4.45
CA VAL A 53 -25.40 -16.05 -3.78
C VAL A 53 -25.46 -15.01 -4.89
N GLU A 54 -26.55 -14.26 -4.87
CA GLU A 54 -26.83 -13.25 -5.90
C GLU A 54 -26.17 -11.90 -5.58
N LYS A 55 -26.02 -11.08 -6.60
CA LYS A 55 -25.62 -9.69 -6.39
C LYS A 55 -26.69 -8.97 -5.56
N GLY A 56 -26.27 -8.27 -4.50
CA GLY A 56 -27.17 -7.57 -3.58
C GLY A 56 -27.55 -8.39 -2.34
N ASP A 57 -27.22 -9.69 -2.29
CA ASP A 57 -27.44 -10.48 -1.08
C ASP A 57 -26.58 -9.98 0.08
N LYS A 58 -27.18 -9.95 1.29
CA LYS A 58 -26.45 -9.64 2.52
C LYS A 58 -25.73 -10.88 3.02
N ILE A 59 -24.41 -10.79 3.11
CA ILE A 59 -23.53 -11.83 3.63
C ILE A 59 -23.09 -11.43 5.03
N SER A 60 -23.35 -12.28 6.01
CA SER A 60 -22.87 -12.08 7.38
C SER A 60 -21.91 -13.20 7.75
N LEU A 61 -20.69 -12.82 8.14
CA LEU A 61 -19.63 -13.72 8.55
C LEU A 61 -19.27 -13.48 10.01
N THR A 62 -19.14 -14.54 10.79
CA THR A 62 -18.67 -14.48 12.18
C THR A 62 -17.39 -15.27 12.30
N PHE A 63 -16.29 -14.61 12.66
CA PHE A 63 -15.00 -15.23 12.91
C PHE A 63 -14.72 -15.27 14.40
N ASP A 64 -14.35 -16.42 14.92
CA ASP A 64 -13.95 -16.56 16.30
C ASP A 64 -12.53 -16.03 16.51
N THR A 65 -12.15 -15.78 17.76
CA THR A 65 -10.80 -15.30 18.14
C THR A 65 -9.68 -16.21 17.62
N GLU A 66 -9.97 -17.51 17.50
CA GLU A 66 -9.02 -18.53 17.04
C GLU A 66 -8.80 -18.49 15.52
N ASP A 67 -9.76 -17.97 14.74
CA ASP A 67 -9.69 -17.88 13.28
C ASP A 67 -8.66 -16.84 12.84
N TYR A 68 -8.65 -15.71 13.55
CA TYR A 68 -7.69 -14.63 13.36
C TYR A 68 -7.11 -14.21 14.72
N PRO A 69 -6.03 -14.86 15.17
CA PRO A 69 -5.38 -14.50 16.42
C PRO A 69 -5.02 -13.02 16.45
N GLU A 70 -5.38 -12.35 17.52
CA GLU A 70 -5.11 -10.93 17.69
C GLU A 70 -3.60 -10.69 17.76
N LYS A 71 -3.10 -9.83 16.90
CA LYS A 71 -1.74 -9.34 16.97
C LYS A 71 -1.73 -8.10 17.84
N ILE A 72 -1.22 -8.22 19.06
CA ILE A 72 -1.05 -7.08 19.96
C ILE A 72 0.21 -6.32 19.54
N ILE A 73 0.06 -5.02 19.30
CA ILE A 73 1.17 -4.09 19.03
C ILE A 73 1.05 -2.90 19.97
N PRO A 74 2.16 -2.23 20.33
CA PRO A 74 2.09 -0.98 21.08
C PRO A 74 1.26 0.05 20.34
N MET A 75 0.34 0.73 21.03
CA MET A 75 -0.40 1.85 20.45
C MET A 75 0.46 3.10 20.41
N GLY A 76 0.37 3.85 19.31
CA GLY A 76 1.09 5.09 19.14
C GLY A 76 0.24 6.31 19.53
N ASN A 77 0.49 7.45 18.87
CA ASN A 77 -0.25 8.70 19.06
C ASN A 77 -1.21 8.93 17.88
N ALA A 78 -2.51 8.86 18.13
CA ALA A 78 -3.57 9.05 17.13
C ALA A 78 -3.54 10.45 16.48
N SER A 79 -3.08 11.49 17.18
CA SER A 79 -3.03 12.86 16.65
C SER A 79 -2.00 13.06 15.52
N LEU A 80 -1.10 12.10 15.32
CA LEU A 80 -0.11 12.11 14.22
C LEU A 80 -0.65 11.49 12.93
N VAL A 81 -1.91 11.07 12.90
CA VAL A 81 -2.53 10.44 11.73
C VAL A 81 -3.35 11.45 10.96
N GLU A 82 -3.05 11.62 9.69
CA GLU A 82 -3.83 12.39 8.73
C GLU A 82 -4.55 11.39 7.80
N PRO A 83 -5.86 11.09 8.02
CA PRO A 83 -6.60 10.17 7.19
C PRO A 83 -6.96 10.83 5.85
N LEU A 84 -6.79 10.09 4.74
CA LEU A 84 -7.18 10.50 3.39
C LEU A 84 -8.45 9.78 2.92
N TYR A 85 -8.67 8.58 3.43
CA TYR A 85 -9.87 7.77 3.23
C TYR A 85 -9.97 6.75 4.36
N GLU A 86 -11.16 6.52 4.84
CA GLU A 86 -11.42 5.49 5.85
C GLU A 86 -12.82 4.89 5.69
N ASP A 87 -12.91 3.58 5.90
CA ASP A 87 -14.17 2.86 6.08
C ASP A 87 -14.04 1.80 7.20
N GLN A 88 -14.99 0.86 7.26
CA GLN A 88 -14.99 -0.21 8.27
C GLN A 88 -13.76 -1.15 8.13
N HIS A 89 -13.21 -1.32 6.94
CA HIS A 89 -12.24 -2.37 6.62
C HIS A 89 -10.82 -1.89 6.34
N LEU A 90 -10.68 -0.67 5.83
CA LEU A 90 -9.39 -0.14 5.42
C LEU A 90 -9.26 1.36 5.69
N ILE A 91 -8.02 1.84 5.76
CA ILE A 91 -7.70 3.25 5.90
C ILE A 91 -6.49 3.60 5.01
N VAL A 92 -6.56 4.75 4.34
CA VAL A 92 -5.43 5.37 3.65
C VAL A 92 -5.05 6.63 4.42
N VAL A 93 -3.77 6.76 4.77
CA VAL A 93 -3.26 7.90 5.54
C VAL A 93 -2.13 8.60 4.80
N ASN A 94 -1.93 9.89 5.07
CA ASN A 94 -0.80 10.67 4.60
C ASN A 94 0.39 10.49 5.56
N LYS A 95 1.39 9.74 5.14
CA LYS A 95 2.61 9.54 5.94
C LYS A 95 3.54 10.75 5.81
N PRO A 96 3.99 11.38 6.90
CA PRO A 96 5.05 12.38 6.82
C PRO A 96 6.40 11.74 6.46
N GLU A 97 7.35 12.54 5.98
CA GLU A 97 8.76 12.14 5.91
C GLU A 97 9.36 11.96 7.30
N GLY A 98 10.45 11.21 7.39
CA GLY A 98 11.14 10.94 8.66
C GLY A 98 10.49 9.87 9.54
N MET A 99 9.29 9.39 9.18
CA MET A 99 8.57 8.35 9.92
C MET A 99 8.61 7.01 9.18
N LYS A 100 8.93 5.91 9.87
CA LYS A 100 8.82 4.56 9.29
C LYS A 100 7.36 4.17 9.11
N THR A 101 7.06 3.35 8.10
CA THR A 101 5.71 2.77 7.94
C THR A 101 5.41 1.75 9.04
N HIS A 102 6.39 0.92 9.41
CA HIS A 102 6.34 -0.01 10.54
C HIS A 102 7.72 -0.14 11.16
N GLY A 103 7.79 -0.48 12.43
CA GLY A 103 9.04 -0.71 13.15
C GLY A 103 9.80 -1.94 12.64
N ASN A 104 11.10 -1.96 12.84
CA ASN A 104 11.93 -3.15 12.62
C ASN A 104 11.85 -4.09 13.82
N GLU A 105 11.68 -3.53 15.02
CA GLU A 105 11.54 -4.24 16.28
C GLU A 105 10.10 -4.12 16.81
N PRO A 106 9.61 -5.10 17.57
CA PRO A 106 8.24 -5.09 18.08
C PRO A 106 7.89 -3.87 18.96
N THR A 107 8.87 -3.28 19.62
CA THR A 107 8.71 -2.11 20.50
C THR A 107 8.89 -0.77 19.79
N GLU A 108 9.36 -0.78 18.55
CA GLU A 108 9.59 0.45 17.79
C GLU A 108 8.26 1.05 17.31
N ILE A 109 7.98 2.28 17.76
CA ILE A 109 6.78 3.02 17.36
C ILE A 109 6.99 3.63 15.97
N ALA A 110 6.03 3.36 15.08
CA ALA A 110 6.01 3.81 13.69
C ALA A 110 4.58 4.17 13.26
N LEU A 111 4.38 4.55 12.01
CA LEU A 111 3.07 4.93 11.49
C LEU A 111 1.98 3.87 11.77
N LEU A 112 2.30 2.58 11.62
CA LEU A 112 1.37 1.49 11.95
C LEU A 112 0.80 1.61 13.37
N ASN A 113 1.64 1.97 14.33
CA ASN A 113 1.25 2.12 15.74
C ASN A 113 0.33 3.34 15.93
N HIS A 114 0.63 4.45 15.24
CA HIS A 114 -0.19 5.66 15.26
C HIS A 114 -1.56 5.40 14.62
N VAL A 115 -1.59 4.74 13.45
CA VAL A 115 -2.83 4.35 12.75
C VAL A 115 -3.66 3.40 13.59
N SER A 116 -3.04 2.44 14.28
CA SER A 116 -3.75 1.53 15.17
C SER A 116 -4.36 2.25 16.37
N ALA A 117 -3.65 3.23 16.95
CA ALA A 117 -4.20 4.09 18.00
C ALA A 117 -5.36 4.96 17.48
N TYR A 118 -5.26 5.51 16.27
CA TYR A 118 -6.31 6.28 15.63
C TYR A 118 -7.59 5.45 15.39
N CYS A 119 -7.43 4.23 14.88
CA CYS A 119 -8.54 3.31 14.61
C CYS A 119 -9.08 2.61 15.89
N GLY A 120 -8.41 2.75 17.05
CA GLY A 120 -8.76 2.05 18.30
C GLY A 120 -8.61 0.52 18.23
N GLN A 121 -7.88 0.00 17.23
CA GLN A 121 -7.67 -1.44 17.02
C GLN A 121 -6.36 -1.68 16.24
N THR A 122 -5.83 -2.90 16.32
CA THR A 122 -4.67 -3.28 15.54
C THR A 122 -4.96 -3.19 14.04
N CYS A 123 -4.18 -2.37 13.34
CA CYS A 123 -4.16 -2.29 11.89
C CYS A 123 -3.02 -3.12 11.28
N TYR A 124 -3.05 -3.34 9.97
CA TYR A 124 -2.11 -4.20 9.26
C TYR A 124 -1.56 -3.50 8.04
N VAL A 125 -0.24 -3.61 7.82
CA VAL A 125 0.44 -3.00 6.67
C VAL A 125 0.09 -3.74 5.38
N VAL A 126 -0.42 -3.04 4.39
CA VAL A 126 -0.63 -3.58 3.03
C VAL A 126 0.60 -3.31 2.16
N HIS A 127 1.12 -2.09 2.20
CA HIS A 127 2.38 -1.71 1.55
C HIS A 127 3.13 -0.67 2.39
N ARG A 128 4.37 -0.39 2.01
CA ARG A 128 5.23 0.52 2.76
C ARG A 128 5.84 1.60 1.88
N LEU A 129 6.15 2.73 2.51
CA LEU A 129 7.06 3.76 2.01
C LEU A 129 8.36 3.73 2.83
N ASP A 130 9.44 4.19 2.23
CA ASP A 130 10.70 4.41 2.96
C ASP A 130 10.51 5.50 4.02
N MET A 131 11.39 5.55 5.01
CA MET A 131 11.30 6.51 6.13
C MET A 131 11.26 7.95 5.61
N GLU A 132 12.13 8.28 4.67
CA GLU A 132 12.26 9.63 4.10
C GLU A 132 11.19 9.97 3.06
N THR A 133 10.41 8.99 2.59
CA THR A 133 9.34 9.19 1.60
C THR A 133 8.04 9.52 2.30
N SER A 134 7.39 10.61 1.90
CA SER A 134 6.04 10.98 2.39
C SER A 134 4.94 10.50 1.44
N GLY A 135 3.68 10.56 1.90
CA GLY A 135 2.50 10.39 1.06
C GLY A 135 1.59 9.22 1.42
N ALA A 136 0.71 8.85 0.49
CA ALA A 136 -0.38 7.91 0.72
C ALA A 136 0.07 6.48 1.03
N VAL A 137 -0.39 5.94 2.17
CA VAL A 137 -0.16 4.55 2.61
C VAL A 137 -1.47 3.90 2.99
N LEU A 138 -1.71 2.70 2.47
CA LEU A 138 -2.90 1.88 2.75
C LEU A 138 -2.63 0.87 3.87
N PHE A 139 -3.54 0.83 4.83
CA PHE A 139 -3.59 -0.19 5.88
C PHE A 139 -4.93 -0.94 5.85
N ALA A 140 -4.90 -2.20 6.24
CA ALA A 140 -6.09 -2.97 6.56
C ALA A 140 -6.45 -2.73 8.04
N LYS A 141 -7.74 -2.54 8.34
CA LYS A 141 -8.23 -2.35 9.73
C LYS A 141 -8.55 -3.68 10.43
N ASN A 142 -8.58 -4.78 9.69
CA ASN A 142 -8.82 -6.10 10.25
C ASN A 142 -8.09 -7.19 9.43
N PRO A 143 -7.87 -8.39 10.02
CA PRO A 143 -7.13 -9.45 9.35
C PRO A 143 -7.92 -10.13 8.21
N PHE A 144 -9.24 -9.95 8.15
CA PHE A 144 -10.09 -10.49 7.07
C PHE A 144 -9.79 -9.82 5.73
N ILE A 145 -9.70 -8.47 5.70
CA ILE A 145 -9.49 -7.71 4.46
C ILE A 145 -8.04 -7.76 3.96
N LEU A 146 -7.07 -8.01 4.86
CA LEU A 146 -5.64 -7.97 4.55
C LEU A 146 -5.23 -8.87 3.38
N PRO A 147 -5.61 -10.18 3.31
CA PRO A 147 -5.23 -11.04 2.19
C PRO A 147 -5.86 -10.57 0.85
N ILE A 148 -7.04 -9.96 0.88
CA ILE A 148 -7.71 -9.43 -0.30
C ILE A 148 -6.93 -8.22 -0.83
N LEU A 149 -6.52 -7.29 0.05
CA LEU A 149 -5.72 -6.13 -0.33
C LEU A 149 -4.32 -6.53 -0.82
N ASN A 150 -3.70 -7.53 -0.20
CA ASN A 150 -2.42 -8.08 -0.66
C ASN A 150 -2.54 -8.68 -2.08
N ARG A 151 -3.61 -9.41 -2.37
CA ARG A 151 -3.88 -9.93 -3.71
C ARG A 151 -4.07 -8.80 -4.73
N LEU A 152 -4.81 -7.74 -4.38
CA LEU A 152 -4.95 -6.58 -5.25
C LEU A 152 -3.60 -5.90 -5.55
N LEU A 153 -2.70 -5.88 -4.56
CA LEU A 153 -1.35 -5.34 -4.74
C LEU A 153 -0.49 -6.23 -5.66
N GLU A 154 -0.53 -7.55 -5.47
CA GLU A 154 0.15 -8.55 -6.30
C GLU A 154 -0.36 -8.51 -7.75
N ASP A 155 -1.67 -8.42 -7.94
CA ASP A 155 -2.35 -8.29 -9.24
C ASP A 155 -2.17 -6.91 -9.89
N LYS A 156 -1.42 -5.98 -9.25
CA LYS A 156 -1.18 -4.61 -9.72
C LYS A 156 -2.46 -3.78 -9.88
N LYS A 157 -3.50 -4.12 -9.12
CA LYS A 157 -4.79 -3.42 -9.11
C LYS A 157 -4.79 -2.22 -8.15
N ILE A 158 -3.77 -2.11 -7.28
CA ILE A 158 -3.49 -0.90 -6.49
C ILE A 158 -2.44 -0.08 -7.24
N GLN A 159 -2.87 1.04 -7.80
CA GLN A 159 -2.00 1.96 -8.53
C GLN A 159 -1.41 2.98 -7.56
N ARG A 160 -0.11 3.19 -7.68
CA ARG A 160 0.68 4.13 -6.85
C ARG A 160 1.45 5.05 -7.76
N GLN A 161 1.20 6.35 -7.63
CA GLN A 161 1.88 7.38 -8.37
C GLN A 161 2.66 8.27 -7.40
N TYR A 162 3.89 8.57 -7.77
CA TYR A 162 4.81 9.38 -6.98
C TYR A 162 5.24 10.59 -7.79
N CYS A 163 5.40 11.72 -7.11
CA CYS A 163 6.14 12.85 -7.63
C CYS A 163 7.58 12.79 -7.12
N ALA A 164 8.55 13.03 -8.00
CA ALA A 164 9.96 13.13 -7.64
C ALA A 164 10.62 14.32 -8.35
N LEU A 165 11.51 15.03 -7.65
CA LEU A 165 12.40 16.00 -8.26
C LEU A 165 13.76 15.32 -8.49
N ALA A 166 14.05 15.01 -9.74
CA ALA A 166 15.23 14.25 -10.16
C ALA A 166 16.25 15.14 -10.85
N GLU A 167 17.52 14.77 -10.76
CA GLU A 167 18.65 15.47 -11.38
C GLU A 167 18.55 15.47 -12.90
N GLY A 168 18.97 16.58 -13.50
CA GLY A 168 19.13 16.72 -14.95
C GLY A 168 17.80 16.85 -15.71
N LYS A 169 17.92 16.80 -17.04
CA LYS A 169 16.79 16.92 -17.97
C LYS A 169 16.51 15.58 -18.64
N PHE A 170 15.30 15.07 -18.49
CA PHE A 170 14.86 13.88 -19.23
C PHE A 170 14.65 14.25 -20.69
N GLN A 171 15.29 13.52 -21.61
CA GLN A 171 15.20 13.76 -23.05
C GLN A 171 13.81 13.42 -23.59
N THR A 172 13.24 12.31 -23.13
CA THR A 172 11.91 11.85 -23.52
C THR A 172 10.84 12.32 -22.54
N LYS A 173 9.60 12.45 -23.01
CA LYS A 173 8.45 12.74 -22.15
C LYS A 173 8.13 11.57 -21.23
N GLU A 174 8.31 10.34 -21.71
CA GLU A 174 8.07 9.11 -20.97
C GLU A 174 9.22 8.12 -21.17
N THR A 175 9.59 7.42 -20.10
CA THR A 175 10.63 6.37 -20.10
C THR A 175 10.18 5.24 -19.17
N VAL A 176 10.48 4.00 -19.53
CA VAL A 176 10.20 2.83 -18.69
C VAL A 176 11.49 2.15 -18.29
N TYR A 177 11.78 2.12 -16.98
CA TYR A 177 12.91 1.40 -16.41
C TYR A 177 12.46 -0.01 -15.98
N LYS A 178 13.24 -1.03 -16.39
CA LYS A 178 12.93 -2.45 -16.17
C LYS A 178 14.08 -3.21 -15.48
N ASP A 179 15.00 -2.47 -14.89
CA ASP A 179 16.20 -3.03 -14.29
C ASP A 179 15.85 -3.86 -13.04
N LYS A 180 16.50 -5.01 -12.91
CA LYS A 180 16.35 -5.84 -11.70
C LYS A 180 17.08 -5.20 -10.53
N ILE A 181 16.45 -5.22 -9.35
CA ILE A 181 16.99 -4.59 -8.14
C ILE A 181 17.36 -5.65 -7.11
N GLY A 182 18.61 -5.59 -6.64
CA GLY A 182 19.19 -6.43 -5.60
C GLY A 182 19.67 -5.62 -4.39
N ARG A 183 20.21 -6.33 -3.40
CA ARG A 183 20.88 -5.71 -2.25
C ARG A 183 22.31 -5.32 -2.66
N ASP A 184 22.77 -4.15 -2.20
CA ASP A 184 24.18 -3.80 -2.27
C ASP A 184 24.99 -4.74 -1.35
N ARG A 185 26.17 -5.17 -1.81
CA ARG A 185 27.04 -6.10 -1.07
C ARG A 185 27.85 -5.40 0.02
N HIS A 186 28.09 -4.11 -0.13
CA HIS A 186 28.95 -3.31 0.74
C HIS A 186 28.17 -2.42 1.70
N ASP A 187 26.97 -1.94 1.30
CA ASP A 187 26.10 -1.13 2.15
C ASP A 187 24.70 -1.77 2.25
N ARG A 188 24.40 -2.40 3.39
CA ARG A 188 23.12 -3.08 3.64
C ARG A 188 21.89 -2.15 3.52
N ARG A 189 22.08 -0.84 3.67
CA ARG A 189 21.01 0.16 3.53
C ARG A 189 20.67 0.37 2.05
N LYS A 190 21.62 0.16 1.13
CA LYS A 190 21.46 0.41 -0.32
C LYS A 190 20.85 -0.77 -1.05
N ARG A 191 20.25 -0.42 -2.18
CA ARG A 191 19.86 -1.34 -3.25
C ARG A 191 20.57 -0.91 -4.52
N VAL A 192 20.79 -1.85 -5.43
CA VAL A 192 21.51 -1.62 -6.70
C VAL A 192 20.80 -2.34 -7.83
N VAL A 193 21.04 -1.90 -9.06
CA VAL A 193 20.70 -2.68 -10.23
C VAL A 193 21.57 -3.93 -10.25
N ASP A 194 20.93 -5.10 -10.22
CA ASP A 194 21.59 -6.40 -10.25
C ASP A 194 20.91 -7.31 -11.29
N PRO A 195 21.44 -7.35 -12.53
CA PRO A 195 20.85 -8.16 -13.60
C PRO A 195 20.82 -9.67 -13.31
N ARG A 196 21.72 -10.15 -12.45
CA ARG A 196 21.89 -11.60 -12.19
C ARG A 196 20.97 -12.10 -11.07
N LYS A 197 20.99 -11.43 -9.90
CA LYS A 197 20.30 -11.87 -8.67
C LYS A 197 19.18 -10.95 -8.24
N GLY A 198 19.03 -9.79 -8.90
CA GLY A 198 18.00 -8.81 -8.58
C GLY A 198 16.58 -9.30 -8.90
N GLN A 199 15.62 -8.76 -8.19
CA GLN A 199 14.20 -8.98 -8.43
C GLN A 199 13.70 -8.03 -9.53
N VAL A 200 12.83 -8.54 -10.39
CA VAL A 200 12.21 -7.75 -11.46
C VAL A 200 11.51 -6.52 -10.89
N ALA A 201 11.81 -5.36 -11.47
CA ALA A 201 11.24 -4.07 -11.11
C ALA A 201 10.83 -3.29 -12.35
N TYR A 202 9.67 -2.63 -12.30
CA TYR A 202 9.13 -1.81 -13.40
C TYR A 202 8.68 -0.47 -12.87
N THR A 203 9.26 0.61 -13.43
CA THR A 203 8.90 2.00 -13.10
C THR A 203 8.70 2.78 -14.40
N THR A 204 7.51 3.34 -14.58
CA THR A 204 7.24 4.30 -15.67
C THR A 204 7.49 5.70 -15.14
N ILE A 205 8.33 6.45 -15.82
CA ILE A 205 8.69 7.84 -15.48
C ILE A 205 8.09 8.76 -16.56
N THR A 206 7.27 9.72 -16.16
CA THR A 206 6.73 10.75 -17.05
C THR A 206 7.23 12.12 -16.60
N ARG A 207 7.94 12.84 -17.47
CA ARG A 207 8.40 14.20 -17.17
C ARG A 207 7.20 15.15 -17.15
N LEU A 208 6.97 15.79 -16.00
CA LEU A 208 5.92 16.79 -15.80
C LEU A 208 6.44 18.22 -16.12
N LYS A 209 7.63 18.56 -15.59
CA LYS A 209 8.21 19.89 -15.75
C LYS A 209 9.75 19.81 -15.71
N ALA A 210 10.41 20.64 -16.51
CA ALA A 210 11.87 20.80 -16.47
C ALA A 210 12.22 22.12 -15.76
N PHE A 211 13.28 22.06 -14.94
CA PHE A 211 13.91 23.19 -14.27
C PHE A 211 15.39 23.27 -14.67
N LYS A 212 16.09 24.31 -14.22
CA LYS A 212 17.54 24.41 -14.42
C LYS A 212 18.26 23.30 -13.65
N GLY A 213 18.76 22.27 -14.36
CA GLY A 213 19.49 21.15 -13.77
C GLY A 213 18.65 20.12 -13.00
N ALA A 214 17.31 20.17 -13.09
CA ALA A 214 16.43 19.19 -12.48
C ALA A 214 15.13 19.01 -13.29
N SER A 215 14.39 17.94 -13.03
CA SER A 215 13.07 17.69 -13.61
C SER A 215 12.11 17.17 -12.57
N LEU A 216 10.91 17.71 -12.54
CA LEU A 216 9.77 17.10 -11.82
C LEU A 216 9.22 15.97 -12.69
N VAL A 217 9.16 14.79 -12.12
CA VAL A 217 8.66 13.59 -12.79
C VAL A 217 7.56 12.92 -12.00
N ASN A 218 6.60 12.32 -12.72
CA ASN A 218 5.67 11.36 -12.16
C ASN A 218 6.25 9.95 -12.34
N CYS A 219 6.26 9.18 -11.26
CA CYS A 219 6.75 7.81 -11.24
C CYS A 219 5.59 6.86 -10.94
N GLN A 220 5.24 5.98 -11.87
CA GLN A 220 4.21 4.97 -11.67
C GLN A 220 4.84 3.58 -11.48
N LEU A 221 4.48 2.91 -10.40
CA LEU A 221 5.02 1.60 -10.04
C LEU A 221 4.11 0.46 -10.48
N LYS A 222 4.67 -0.51 -11.25
CA LYS A 222 4.06 -1.83 -11.46
C LYS A 222 4.54 -2.86 -10.45
N THR A 223 5.66 -2.63 -9.79
CA THR A 223 6.25 -3.46 -8.73
C THR A 223 6.59 -2.58 -7.54
N GLY A 224 6.95 -3.14 -6.40
CA GLY A 224 7.25 -2.38 -5.17
C GLY A 224 8.52 -2.90 -4.48
N ARG A 225 9.68 -2.82 -5.14
CA ARG A 225 10.96 -3.21 -4.51
C ARG A 225 11.47 -2.08 -3.62
N THR A 226 12.21 -2.44 -2.58
CA THR A 226 12.84 -1.46 -1.69
C THR A 226 13.67 -0.48 -2.50
N HIS A 227 13.49 0.83 -2.26
CA HIS A 227 14.18 1.93 -2.95
C HIS A 227 13.99 1.95 -4.48
N GLN A 228 12.96 1.29 -5.03
CA GLN A 228 12.85 1.05 -6.47
C GLN A 228 12.99 2.32 -7.32
N ILE A 229 12.21 3.37 -7.04
CA ILE A 229 12.29 4.64 -7.80
C ILE A 229 13.66 5.26 -7.63
N ARG A 230 14.20 5.30 -6.41
CA ARG A 230 15.49 5.88 -6.05
C ARG A 230 16.63 5.22 -6.82
N VAL A 231 16.67 3.87 -6.85
CA VAL A 231 17.68 3.08 -7.57
C VAL A 231 17.56 3.26 -9.08
N HIS A 232 16.35 3.16 -9.64
CA HIS A 232 16.15 3.31 -11.07
C HIS A 232 16.60 4.69 -11.55
N LEU A 233 16.15 5.76 -10.89
CA LEU A 233 16.54 7.11 -11.26
C LEU A 233 18.05 7.34 -11.12
N ALA A 234 18.64 6.91 -10.00
CA ALA A 234 20.09 7.07 -9.80
C ALA A 234 20.92 6.28 -10.81
N HIS A 235 20.54 5.03 -11.12
CA HIS A 235 21.24 4.19 -12.09
C HIS A 235 21.28 4.81 -13.49
N HIS A 236 20.21 5.51 -13.87
CA HIS A 236 20.10 6.17 -15.17
C HIS A 236 20.56 7.64 -15.15
N GLY A 237 21.32 8.07 -14.12
CA GLY A 237 21.92 9.40 -14.05
C GLY A 237 20.95 10.52 -13.65
N HIS A 238 19.82 10.18 -13.06
CA HIS A 238 18.77 11.09 -12.62
C HIS A 238 18.44 10.90 -11.13
N ALA A 239 19.46 10.85 -10.25
CA ALA A 239 19.24 10.68 -8.82
C ALA A 239 18.23 11.70 -8.27
N ILE A 240 17.44 11.31 -7.25
CA ILE A 240 16.46 12.21 -6.63
C ILE A 240 17.19 13.21 -5.75
N LEU A 241 16.86 14.49 -5.86
CA LEU A 241 17.46 15.54 -5.01
C LEU A 241 17.17 15.26 -3.52
N GLY A 242 18.21 15.48 -2.69
CA GLY A 242 18.11 15.23 -1.25
C GLY A 242 18.09 13.76 -0.86
N ASP A 243 18.37 12.83 -1.79
CA ASP A 243 18.49 11.42 -1.46
C ASP A 243 19.79 11.13 -0.70
N PRO A 244 19.74 10.74 0.59
CA PRO A 244 20.95 10.57 1.40
C PRO A 244 21.80 9.36 0.99
N LEU A 245 21.27 8.47 0.13
CA LEU A 245 21.96 7.24 -0.28
C LEU A 245 22.42 7.27 -1.75
N TYR A 246 21.71 7.99 -2.61
CA TYR A 246 21.89 7.88 -4.06
C TYR A 246 22.20 9.21 -4.77
N SER A 247 22.07 10.36 -4.10
CA SER A 247 22.37 11.68 -4.67
C SER A 247 23.46 12.39 -3.88
N HIS A 248 24.23 13.23 -4.59
CA HIS A 248 25.15 14.20 -4.00
C HIS A 248 24.58 15.63 -4.00
N ARG A 249 23.40 15.84 -4.61
CA ARG A 249 22.74 17.15 -4.65
C ARG A 249 21.82 17.32 -3.44
N PRO A 250 22.11 18.32 -2.59
CA PRO A 250 21.32 18.55 -1.38
C PRO A 250 19.93 19.10 -1.73
N ALA A 251 18.96 18.77 -0.87
CA ALA A 251 17.67 19.41 -0.77
C ALA A 251 17.21 19.35 0.70
N SER A 252 16.16 20.06 1.05
CA SER A 252 15.63 20.10 2.42
C SER A 252 15.14 18.73 2.92
N ARG A 253 14.83 17.82 1.99
CA ARG A 253 14.37 16.45 2.22
C ARG A 253 14.65 15.56 1.01
N LEU A 254 14.43 14.25 1.13
CA LEU A 254 14.30 13.40 -0.06
C LEU A 254 13.10 13.89 -0.88
N MET A 255 13.35 14.39 -2.08
CA MET A 255 12.32 14.95 -2.96
C MET A 255 11.52 13.84 -3.68
N LEU A 256 10.90 12.95 -2.89
CA LEU A 256 10.06 11.84 -3.31
C LEU A 256 8.78 11.81 -2.46
N HIS A 257 7.63 11.83 -3.12
CA HIS A 257 6.32 11.88 -2.48
C HIS A 257 5.32 10.95 -3.16
N ALA A 258 4.69 10.05 -2.42
CA ALA A 258 3.61 9.16 -2.88
C ALA A 258 2.29 9.93 -3.00
N HIS A 259 2.14 10.65 -4.11
CA HIS A 259 1.08 11.65 -4.30
C HIS A 259 -0.31 11.05 -4.48
N THR A 260 -0.44 9.94 -5.24
CA THR A 260 -1.77 9.37 -5.56
C THR A 260 -1.78 7.87 -5.35
N LEU A 261 -2.83 7.39 -4.69
CA LEU A 261 -3.14 5.98 -4.56
C LEU A 261 -4.56 5.74 -5.06
N SER A 262 -4.74 4.74 -5.96
CA SER A 262 -6.06 4.39 -6.48
C SER A 262 -6.24 2.89 -6.64
N PHE A 263 -7.44 2.42 -6.32
CA PHE A 263 -7.84 1.02 -6.45
C PHE A 263 -9.37 0.91 -6.48
N THR A 264 -9.87 -0.28 -6.85
CA THR A 264 -11.28 -0.62 -6.69
C THR A 264 -11.46 -1.29 -5.33
N HIS A 265 -12.36 -0.77 -4.51
CA HIS A 265 -12.66 -1.35 -3.19
C HIS A 265 -13.19 -2.78 -3.34
N PRO A 266 -12.57 -3.79 -2.68
CA PRO A 266 -12.91 -5.18 -2.97
C PRO A 266 -14.29 -5.62 -2.49
N LEU A 267 -14.90 -4.91 -1.54
CA LEU A 267 -16.20 -5.29 -0.96
C LEU A 267 -17.37 -4.44 -1.46
N THR A 268 -17.12 -3.28 -2.10
CA THR A 268 -18.18 -2.42 -2.66
C THR A 268 -18.07 -2.24 -4.16
N LEU A 269 -16.89 -2.51 -4.74
CA LEU A 269 -16.48 -2.25 -6.13
C LEU A 269 -16.42 -0.76 -6.50
N ASP A 270 -16.49 0.14 -5.52
CA ASP A 270 -16.30 1.57 -5.74
C ASP A 270 -14.85 1.87 -6.12
N LYS A 271 -14.66 2.80 -7.05
CA LYS A 271 -13.33 3.31 -7.40
C LYS A 271 -12.89 4.35 -6.39
N ILE A 272 -11.87 4.00 -5.61
CA ILE A 272 -11.25 4.91 -4.64
C ILE A 272 -10.00 5.53 -5.26
N THR A 273 -9.89 6.84 -5.16
CA THR A 273 -8.70 7.60 -5.56
C THR A 273 -8.45 8.68 -4.51
N VAL A 274 -7.30 8.61 -3.85
CA VAL A 274 -6.87 9.60 -2.87
C VAL A 274 -5.63 10.33 -3.34
N LYS A 275 -5.52 11.59 -2.95
CA LYS A 275 -4.33 12.42 -3.16
C LYS A 275 -3.77 12.83 -1.80
N ALA A 276 -2.49 12.63 -1.62
CA ALA A 276 -1.75 13.12 -0.47
C ALA A 276 -1.07 14.44 -0.84
N ASN A 277 -1.08 15.41 0.06
CA ASN A 277 -0.37 16.67 -0.07
C ASN A 277 0.88 16.66 0.82
N SER A 278 1.86 17.48 0.49
CA SER A 278 3.06 17.65 1.33
C SER A 278 3.59 19.08 1.16
N ASP A 279 3.40 19.92 2.17
CA ASP A 279 3.88 21.31 2.14
C ASP A 279 5.39 21.39 2.01
N SER A 280 6.12 20.50 2.68
CA SER A 280 7.59 20.42 2.59
C SER A 280 8.07 20.03 1.20
N PHE A 281 7.35 19.13 0.49
CA PHE A 281 7.65 18.78 -0.89
C PHE A 281 7.38 19.96 -1.84
N GLU A 282 6.24 20.61 -1.69
CA GLU A 282 5.86 21.80 -2.49
C GLU A 282 6.82 22.97 -2.27
N GLN A 283 7.25 23.19 -1.03
CA GLN A 283 8.26 24.21 -0.71
C GLN A 283 9.60 23.87 -1.36
N GLY A 284 10.03 22.59 -1.29
CA GLY A 284 11.21 22.11 -1.98
C GLY A 284 11.17 22.36 -3.49
N LEU A 285 10.00 22.18 -4.13
CA LEU A 285 9.80 22.48 -5.55
C LEU A 285 9.93 23.98 -5.86
N ARG A 286 9.42 24.88 -4.98
CA ARG A 286 9.51 26.34 -5.16
C ARG A 286 10.97 26.83 -5.15
N ASN A 287 11.83 26.21 -4.37
CA ASN A 287 13.25 26.56 -4.27
C ASN A 287 14.06 26.20 -5.55
N HIS A 288 13.44 25.48 -6.49
CA HIS A 288 14.06 25.08 -7.78
C HIS A 288 13.39 25.74 -8.99
N LYS A 289 12.47 26.70 -8.75
CA LYS A 289 11.93 27.56 -9.81
C LYS A 289 12.90 28.67 -10.14
#